data_34ef9afd6607fbb04a2960c73d6b852a
#
_entry.id   34ef9afd6607fbb04a2960c73d6b852a
#
_cell.length_a   1.000
_cell.length_b   1.000
_cell.length_c   1.000
_cell.angle_alpha   90.00
_cell.angle_beta   90.00
_cell.angle_gamma   90.00
#
_symmetry.space_group_name_H-M   'P 1'
#
loop_
_entity.id
_entity.type
_entity.pdbx_description
1 polymer ?
#
loop_
_entity_poly.entity_id
_entity_poly.type
_entity_poly.pdbx_seq_one_letter_code
_entity_poly.pdbx_strand_id
1 'polypeptide(L)'
;MRVSSIEPMRSETRYNKSIITENGGTWVPKHRRKSRKKTNSPVTATWIFVIVLLVLGGGLLIRGKIKTEIQSTRINQTSSQTTDGETAAQQKFIKKMAAPAVRVYQQNGQVLPSIVIAQAILESSWGTSGLFLQANNPFGVKGAYQGSSKSFPTTEYVNGKKITVQANFRNYPNLTAAILDHDALLKKSYFKQTVTDYKTAAKLLQSNGYATDPKYAKKLENVIATYNLNQYDT
;
A
#
# COMPACT_ATOMS: atom_id res chain seq x y z
N MET A 1 1.14 52.63 40.00
CA MET A 1 0.32 53.38 39.02
C MET A 1 -0.50 52.44 38.23
N ARG A 2 -1.79 52.59 38.35
CA ARG A 2 -2.97 52.10 37.62
C ARG A 2 -2.85 50.90 36.67
N VAL A 3 -3.46 49.81 37.13
CA VAL A 3 -3.98 48.67 36.40
C VAL A 3 -5.27 49.13 35.71
N SER A 4 -5.41 48.89 34.41
CA SER A 4 -6.67 49.08 33.67
C SER A 4 -7.21 47.71 33.26
N SER A 5 -8.34 47.37 33.81
CA SER A 5 -9.15 46.19 33.56
C SER A 5 -9.88 46.37 32.23
N ILE A 6 -9.95 45.33 31.38
CA ILE A 6 -10.83 45.25 30.21
C ILE A 6 -11.81 44.11 30.45
N GLU A 7 -13.10 44.46 30.61
CA GLU A 7 -14.22 43.54 30.75
C GLU A 7 -14.61 42.89 29.41
N PRO A 8 -15.20 41.69 29.40
CA PRO A 8 -15.68 41.05 28.20
C PRO A 8 -17.10 41.51 27.84
N MET A 9 -17.30 41.83 26.58
CA MET A 9 -18.60 42.16 25.98
C MET A 9 -19.55 40.96 25.98
N ARG A 10 -20.67 41.17 26.65
CA ARG A 10 -21.83 40.28 26.68
C ARG A 10 -22.76 40.61 25.49
N SER A 11 -22.95 39.71 24.54
CA SER A 11 -23.96 39.84 23.51
C SER A 11 -25.32 39.34 24.01
N GLU A 12 -26.25 40.28 24.23
CA GLU A 12 -27.65 39.99 24.52
C GLU A 12 -28.39 39.59 23.26
N THR A 13 -28.94 38.38 23.26
CA THR A 13 -29.90 37.92 22.28
C THR A 13 -31.30 38.40 22.69
N ARG A 14 -31.87 39.36 21.96
CA ARG A 14 -33.23 39.87 22.14
C ARG A 14 -34.24 38.79 21.80
N TYR A 15 -35.02 38.40 22.79
CA TYR A 15 -36.24 37.60 22.67
C TYR A 15 -37.36 38.47 22.19
N ASN A 16 -37.91 38.23 21.03
CA ASN A 16 -39.04 38.96 20.48
C ASN A 16 -40.35 38.25 20.91
N LYS A 17 -41.06 38.90 21.81
CA LYS A 17 -42.37 38.46 22.39
C LYS A 17 -43.46 38.93 21.45
N SER A 18 -44.04 38.03 20.63
CA SER A 18 -45.18 38.33 19.81
C SER A 18 -46.50 38.01 20.53
N ILE A 19 -47.30 39.03 20.61
CA ILE A 19 -48.66 39.29 20.94
C ILE A 19 -49.62 38.12 20.68
N ILE A 20 -50.39 37.79 21.74
CA ILE A 20 -51.55 36.89 21.71
C ILE A 20 -52.74 37.68 21.23
N THR A 21 -53.41 37.29 20.15
CA THR A 21 -54.78 37.66 19.88
C THR A 21 -55.67 36.40 19.90
N GLU A 22 -56.66 36.43 20.76
CA GLU A 22 -57.74 35.44 20.84
C GLU A 22 -58.56 35.47 19.57
N ASN A 23 -58.71 34.33 18.90
CA ASN A 23 -59.97 33.73 18.45
C ASN A 23 -59.70 32.48 17.60
N GLY A 24 -60.15 31.38 18.14
CA GLY A 24 -60.75 30.21 17.50
C GLY A 24 -60.09 29.63 16.24
N GLY A 25 -59.35 28.52 16.40
CA GLY A 25 -59.07 27.67 15.26
C GLY A 25 -57.59 27.21 15.22
N THR A 26 -57.24 26.22 16.02
CA THR A 26 -55.93 25.61 15.97
C THR A 26 -55.76 24.76 14.71
N TRP A 27 -55.26 25.39 13.66
CA TRP A 27 -54.71 24.62 12.55
C TRP A 27 -53.24 24.27 12.85
N VAL A 28 -53.00 23.03 13.26
CA VAL A 28 -51.64 22.51 13.46
C VAL A 28 -51.20 21.84 12.16
N PRO A 29 -50.15 22.37 11.46
CA PRO A 29 -49.61 21.66 10.32
C PRO A 29 -48.91 20.40 10.85
N LYS A 30 -49.43 19.23 10.52
CA LYS A 30 -48.75 17.97 10.69
C LYS A 30 -47.47 18.02 9.88
N HIS A 31 -46.37 18.40 10.49
CA HIS A 31 -45.08 18.15 9.95
C HIS A 31 -44.87 16.63 9.84
N ARG A 32 -45.16 16.12 8.64
CA ARG A 32 -44.82 14.76 8.25
C ARG A 32 -43.29 14.61 8.37
N ARG A 33 -42.83 14.12 9.52
CA ARG A 33 -41.47 13.69 9.73
C ARG A 33 -41.17 12.65 8.67
N LYS A 34 -40.52 13.06 7.56
CA LYS A 34 -39.89 12.13 6.62
C LYS A 34 -38.87 11.40 7.43
N SER A 35 -39.14 10.14 7.76
CA SER A 35 -38.16 9.22 8.29
C SER A 35 -37.03 9.18 7.25
N ARG A 36 -35.91 9.77 7.58
CA ARG A 36 -34.68 9.53 6.88
C ARG A 36 -34.38 8.05 7.08
N LYS A 37 -34.73 7.23 6.09
CA LYS A 37 -34.13 5.91 5.95
C LYS A 37 -32.63 6.15 6.00
N LYS A 38 -31.98 5.74 7.08
CA LYS A 38 -30.54 5.49 7.06
C LYS A 38 -30.33 4.44 5.98
N THR A 39 -29.95 4.87 4.81
CA THR A 39 -29.29 4.01 3.86
C THR A 39 -27.93 3.75 4.50
N ASN A 40 -27.83 2.66 5.27
CA ASN A 40 -26.60 1.99 5.47
C ASN A 40 -26.19 1.47 4.09
N SER A 41 -25.59 2.33 3.27
CA SER A 41 -24.75 1.86 2.21
C SER A 41 -23.58 1.20 2.94
N PRO A 42 -23.36 -0.10 2.75
CA PRO A 42 -22.08 -0.65 3.14
C PRO A 42 -21.07 0.17 2.31
N VAL A 43 -20.28 0.98 2.99
CA VAL A 43 -19.01 1.45 2.44
C VAL A 43 -18.19 0.19 2.39
N THR A 44 -18.47 -0.60 1.36
CA THR A 44 -17.75 -1.80 1.04
C THR A 44 -16.32 -1.37 0.84
N ALA A 45 -15.46 -1.96 1.61
CA ALA A 45 -14.02 -1.90 1.54
C ALA A 45 -13.48 -2.44 0.19
N THR A 46 -14.15 -2.12 -0.92
CA THR A 46 -13.93 -2.67 -2.27
C THR A 46 -12.79 -1.97 -3.01
N TRP A 47 -12.10 -1.02 -2.36
CA TRP A 47 -11.10 -0.20 -3.05
C TRP A 47 -9.65 -0.66 -2.85
N ILE A 48 -9.41 -1.77 -2.14
CA ILE A 48 -8.05 -2.26 -1.84
C ILE A 48 -7.60 -3.38 -2.78
N PHE A 49 -8.48 -3.92 -3.65
CA PHE A 49 -8.30 -5.25 -4.27
C PHE A 49 -7.71 -5.29 -5.68
N VAL A 50 -6.95 -4.32 -6.17
CA VAL A 50 -6.50 -4.35 -7.58
C VAL A 50 -4.99 -4.32 -7.74
N ILE A 51 -4.22 -4.92 -6.83
CA ILE A 51 -2.76 -4.87 -6.95
C ILE A 51 -2.13 -6.11 -7.61
N VAL A 52 -2.82 -7.21 -7.84
CA VAL A 52 -2.14 -8.51 -8.10
C VAL A 52 -2.43 -9.14 -9.47
N LEU A 53 -2.65 -8.40 -10.54
CA LEU A 53 -2.90 -9.05 -11.83
C LEU A 53 -1.93 -8.71 -12.97
N LEU A 54 -0.69 -8.33 -12.68
CA LEU A 54 0.27 -7.99 -13.74
C LEU A 54 1.48 -8.95 -13.90
N VAL A 55 1.45 -10.16 -13.36
CA VAL A 55 2.59 -11.08 -13.48
C VAL A 55 2.31 -12.35 -14.32
N LEU A 56 1.33 -12.34 -15.20
CA LEU A 56 1.13 -13.44 -16.14
C LEU A 56 1.11 -12.94 -17.59
N GLY A 57 2.28 -12.58 -18.12
CA GLY A 57 2.35 -12.29 -19.55
C GLY A 57 3.72 -11.82 -20.01
N GLY A 58 4.70 -12.71 -20.14
CA GLY A 58 5.96 -12.33 -20.73
C GLY A 58 7.10 -13.32 -20.61
N GLY A 59 6.80 -14.58 -20.60
CA GLY A 59 7.82 -15.63 -20.79
C GLY A 59 7.99 -15.98 -22.25
N LEU A 60 8.61 -15.11 -23.07
CA LEU A 60 8.98 -15.48 -24.43
C LEU A 60 10.28 -16.25 -24.39
N LEU A 61 10.19 -17.53 -24.70
CA LEU A 61 11.31 -18.44 -24.89
C LEU A 61 12.17 -17.97 -26.08
N ILE A 62 13.31 -17.38 -25.81
CA ILE A 62 14.35 -17.25 -26.81
C ILE A 62 15.35 -18.39 -26.58
N ARG A 63 15.15 -19.49 -27.29
CA ARG A 63 16.17 -20.51 -27.51
C ARG A 63 17.18 -19.97 -28.50
N GLY A 64 18.20 -19.30 -28.05
CA GLY A 64 19.40 -18.97 -28.80
C GLY A 64 20.51 -19.95 -28.44
N LYS A 65 20.86 -20.86 -29.36
CA LYS A 65 22.08 -21.66 -29.30
C LYS A 65 23.27 -20.72 -29.46
N ILE A 66 24.07 -20.53 -28.41
CA ILE A 66 25.40 -19.92 -28.54
C ILE A 66 26.42 -21.01 -28.24
N LYS A 67 27.22 -21.29 -29.25
CA LYS A 67 28.39 -22.19 -29.14
C LYS A 67 29.42 -21.58 -28.24
N THR A 68 29.92 -22.44 -27.37
CA THR A 68 31.01 -22.22 -26.41
C THR A 68 32.32 -22.02 -27.15
N GLU A 69 33.01 -20.94 -26.85
CA GLU A 69 34.46 -20.86 -27.00
C GLU A 69 35.10 -20.53 -25.64
N ILE A 70 35.82 -21.51 -25.14
CA ILE A 70 36.50 -21.46 -23.86
C ILE A 70 37.84 -20.76 -24.07
N GLN A 71 38.01 -19.59 -23.47
CA GLN A 71 39.36 -19.05 -23.27
C GLN A 71 39.57 -18.75 -21.79
N SER A 72 40.43 -19.58 -21.19
CA SER A 72 40.84 -19.55 -19.81
C SER A 72 41.74 -18.34 -19.53
N THR A 73 41.23 -17.39 -18.72
CA THR A 73 42.10 -16.46 -18.01
C THR A 73 41.80 -16.56 -16.52
N ARG A 74 42.72 -17.17 -15.76
CA ARG A 74 42.69 -17.21 -14.31
C ARG A 74 42.91 -15.81 -13.77
N ILE A 75 41.89 -15.26 -13.10
CA ILE A 75 42.06 -14.14 -12.17
C ILE A 75 41.47 -14.61 -10.85
N ASN A 76 42.34 -14.74 -9.86
CA ASN A 76 41.98 -14.95 -8.47
C ASN A 76 41.15 -13.75 -7.99
N GLN A 77 39.87 -13.94 -7.81
CA GLN A 77 39.04 -13.07 -7.00
C GLN A 77 38.36 -13.91 -5.94
N THR A 78 38.57 -13.51 -4.71
CA THR A 78 37.92 -14.01 -3.51
C THR A 78 36.41 -14.06 -3.75
N SER A 79 35.89 -15.28 -3.87
CA SER A 79 34.47 -15.54 -4.10
C SER A 79 33.70 -15.33 -2.80
N SER A 80 33.03 -14.18 -2.65
CA SER A 80 31.80 -14.16 -1.90
C SER A 80 30.79 -15.03 -2.66
N GLN A 81 30.33 -16.12 -2.04
CA GLN A 81 29.37 -17.06 -2.61
C GLN A 81 28.08 -16.29 -2.98
N THR A 82 27.95 -15.93 -4.24
CA THR A 82 26.66 -15.61 -4.85
C THR A 82 25.96 -16.95 -5.08
N THR A 83 24.78 -17.12 -4.50
CA THR A 83 23.90 -18.25 -4.79
C THR A 83 23.67 -18.30 -6.30
N ASP A 84 23.99 -19.45 -6.90
CA ASP A 84 23.85 -19.68 -8.35
C ASP A 84 22.44 -19.26 -8.84
N GLY A 85 22.35 -18.16 -9.59
CA GLY A 85 21.11 -17.66 -10.19
C GLY A 85 20.75 -16.21 -9.90
N GLU A 86 21.36 -15.53 -8.92
CA GLU A 86 21.07 -14.14 -8.63
C GLU A 86 21.88 -13.19 -9.53
N THR A 87 21.17 -12.28 -10.23
CA THR A 87 21.85 -11.27 -11.07
C THR A 87 22.32 -10.07 -10.24
N ALA A 88 23.36 -9.36 -10.72
CA ALA A 88 23.82 -8.12 -10.09
C ALA A 88 22.70 -7.06 -9.95
N ALA A 89 21.74 -7.03 -10.89
CA ALA A 89 20.60 -6.15 -10.84
C ALA A 89 19.63 -6.51 -9.69
N GLN A 90 19.39 -7.80 -9.47
CA GLN A 90 18.55 -8.29 -8.37
C GLN A 90 19.18 -7.96 -7.01
N GLN A 91 20.47 -8.22 -6.84
CA GLN A 91 21.21 -7.86 -5.64
C GLN A 91 21.15 -6.36 -5.36
N LYS A 92 21.34 -5.53 -6.39
CA LYS A 92 21.25 -4.07 -6.27
C LYS A 92 19.86 -3.64 -5.81
N PHE A 93 18.80 -4.26 -6.34
CA PHE A 93 17.42 -3.96 -5.92
C PHE A 93 17.18 -4.37 -4.48
N ILE A 94 17.57 -5.59 -4.08
CA ILE A 94 17.45 -6.07 -2.70
C ILE A 94 18.16 -5.11 -1.74
N LYS A 95 19.42 -4.75 -1.98
CA LYS A 95 20.17 -3.78 -1.15
C LYS A 95 19.48 -2.43 -1.06
N LYS A 96 18.92 -1.94 -2.18
CA LYS A 96 18.17 -0.68 -2.23
C LYS A 96 16.92 -0.70 -1.35
N MET A 97 16.20 -1.82 -1.29
CA MET A 97 15.01 -1.99 -0.46
C MET A 97 15.33 -2.35 0.99
N ALA A 98 16.34 -3.16 1.24
CA ALA A 98 16.70 -3.66 2.57
C ALA A 98 17.05 -2.53 3.55
N ALA A 99 17.88 -1.59 3.15
CA ALA A 99 18.33 -0.52 4.04
C ALA A 99 17.17 0.32 4.63
N PRO A 100 16.19 0.82 3.85
CA PRO A 100 15.03 1.49 4.43
C PRO A 100 14.07 0.54 5.15
N ALA A 101 13.87 -0.71 4.69
CA ALA A 101 12.99 -1.67 5.34
C ALA A 101 13.46 -2.03 6.76
N VAL A 102 14.75 -2.33 6.92
CA VAL A 102 15.34 -2.61 8.23
C VAL A 102 15.20 -1.39 9.17
N ARG A 103 15.51 -0.17 8.69
CA ARG A 103 15.33 1.02 9.53
C ARG A 103 13.90 1.23 9.99
N VAL A 104 12.93 1.04 9.12
CA VAL A 104 11.50 1.17 9.47
C VAL A 104 11.10 0.09 10.48
N TYR A 105 11.55 -1.13 10.29
CA TYR A 105 11.29 -2.23 11.22
C TYR A 105 11.89 -1.97 12.60
N GLN A 106 13.14 -1.49 12.67
CA GLN A 106 13.78 -1.12 13.94
C GLN A 106 13.05 0.02 14.67
N GLN A 107 12.38 0.92 13.94
CA GLN A 107 11.61 2.01 14.53
C GLN A 107 10.25 1.59 15.06
N ASN A 108 9.56 0.67 14.39
CA ASN A 108 8.16 0.38 14.67
C ASN A 108 7.80 -1.09 14.88
N GLY A 109 8.66 -2.05 14.49
CA GLY A 109 8.45 -3.49 14.65
C GLY A 109 7.19 -4.03 13.97
N GLN A 110 6.66 -3.34 12.95
CA GLN A 110 5.32 -3.66 12.44
C GLN A 110 5.30 -4.75 11.37
N VAL A 111 6.19 -4.67 10.38
CA VAL A 111 6.24 -5.60 9.25
C VAL A 111 7.67 -6.04 9.03
N LEU A 112 7.87 -7.36 8.95
CA LEU A 112 9.19 -7.95 8.71
C LEU A 112 9.83 -7.42 7.43
N PRO A 113 11.10 -6.99 7.45
CA PRO A 113 11.83 -6.54 6.26
C PRO A 113 11.78 -7.52 5.10
N SER A 114 11.86 -8.83 5.37
CA SER A 114 11.74 -9.87 4.35
C SER A 114 10.42 -9.80 3.58
N ILE A 115 9.32 -9.55 4.26
CA ILE A 115 8.00 -9.38 3.64
C ILE A 115 7.96 -8.13 2.77
N VAL A 116 8.44 -6.99 3.31
CA VAL A 116 8.50 -5.72 2.59
C VAL A 116 9.31 -5.85 1.30
N ILE A 117 10.50 -6.47 1.37
CA ILE A 117 11.39 -6.64 0.21
C ILE A 117 10.75 -7.60 -0.79
N ALA A 118 10.18 -8.74 -0.34
CA ALA A 118 9.55 -9.72 -1.23
C ALA A 118 8.33 -9.14 -1.95
N GLN A 119 7.48 -8.37 -1.27
CA GLN A 119 6.38 -7.67 -1.91
C GLN A 119 6.88 -6.63 -2.92
N ALA A 120 7.88 -5.83 -2.57
CA ALA A 120 8.47 -4.89 -3.51
C ALA A 120 9.04 -5.56 -4.76
N ILE A 121 9.68 -6.73 -4.63
CA ILE A 121 10.17 -7.54 -5.76
C ILE A 121 9.02 -7.93 -6.68
N LEU A 122 7.95 -8.51 -6.11
CA LEU A 122 6.81 -9.00 -6.88
C LEU A 122 6.01 -7.87 -7.54
N GLU A 123 5.71 -6.81 -6.78
CA GLU A 123 4.81 -5.73 -7.23
C GLU A 123 5.49 -4.73 -8.17
N SER A 124 6.82 -4.54 -8.05
CA SER A 124 7.56 -3.61 -8.90
C SER A 124 8.33 -4.27 -10.04
N SER A 125 8.22 -5.60 -10.20
CA SER A 125 9.04 -6.35 -11.15
C SER A 125 10.55 -6.03 -11.00
N TRP A 126 11.06 -6.22 -9.78
CA TRP A 126 12.46 -5.91 -9.47
C TRP A 126 12.82 -4.42 -9.66
N GLY A 127 11.88 -3.54 -9.40
CA GLY A 127 12.08 -2.09 -9.50
C GLY A 127 12.13 -1.56 -10.92
N THR A 128 11.66 -2.33 -11.91
CA THR A 128 11.60 -1.88 -13.31
C THR A 128 10.28 -1.21 -13.67
N SER A 129 9.27 -1.31 -12.82
CA SER A 129 7.96 -0.70 -13.09
C SER A 129 8.01 0.82 -13.12
N GLY A 130 7.17 1.44 -13.96
CA GLY A 130 7.04 2.89 -14.04
C GLY A 130 6.63 3.51 -12.71
N LEU A 131 5.79 2.82 -11.91
CA LEU A 131 5.41 3.25 -10.57
C LEU A 131 6.60 3.36 -9.63
N PHE A 132 7.48 2.39 -9.63
CA PHE A 132 8.68 2.44 -8.82
C PHE A 132 9.62 3.56 -9.26
N LEU A 133 9.90 3.64 -10.58
CA LEU A 133 10.89 4.57 -11.11
C LEU A 133 10.47 6.04 -11.02
N GLN A 134 9.18 6.32 -11.19
CA GLN A 134 8.67 7.69 -11.31
C GLN A 134 7.94 8.19 -10.08
N ALA A 135 7.44 7.29 -9.22
CA ALA A 135 6.62 7.63 -8.05
C ALA A 135 7.16 7.06 -6.73
N ASN A 136 8.34 6.42 -6.71
CA ASN A 136 8.86 5.70 -5.54
C ASN A 136 7.81 4.77 -4.90
N ASN A 137 6.95 4.15 -5.73
CA ASN A 137 5.84 3.31 -5.28
C ASN A 137 6.09 1.85 -5.65
N PRO A 138 6.86 1.10 -4.84
CA PRO A 138 7.20 -0.29 -5.11
C PRO A 138 6.04 -1.26 -4.90
N PHE A 139 4.98 -0.82 -4.22
CA PHE A 139 3.86 -1.67 -3.81
C PHE A 139 2.59 -1.44 -4.63
N GLY A 140 2.60 -0.53 -5.59
CA GLY A 140 1.44 -0.21 -6.42
C GLY A 140 0.25 0.36 -5.63
N VAL A 141 0.49 1.09 -4.54
CA VAL A 141 -0.58 1.63 -3.70
C VAL A 141 -1.32 2.74 -4.44
N LYS A 142 -2.64 2.57 -4.61
CA LYS A 142 -3.53 3.54 -5.27
C LYS A 142 -3.88 4.72 -4.37
N GLY A 143 -4.30 5.83 -4.99
CA GLY A 143 -4.75 7.05 -4.32
C GLY A 143 -3.67 8.13 -4.26
N ALA A 144 -3.67 8.94 -3.20
CA ALA A 144 -2.69 9.99 -2.97
C ALA A 144 -1.99 9.81 -1.61
N TYR A 145 -0.71 10.14 -1.55
CA TYR A 145 0.07 10.24 -0.33
C TYR A 145 0.27 11.72 0.00
N GLN A 146 -0.28 12.19 1.11
CA GLN A 146 -0.25 13.60 1.51
C GLN A 146 -0.65 14.56 0.35
N GLY A 147 -1.68 14.19 -0.41
CA GLY A 147 -2.15 14.96 -1.56
C GLY A 147 -1.40 14.70 -2.87
N SER A 148 -0.26 13.98 -2.85
CA SER A 148 0.56 13.71 -4.03
C SER A 148 0.19 12.37 -4.69
N SER A 149 -0.10 12.39 -5.98
CA SER A 149 -0.37 11.20 -6.80
C SER A 149 0.17 11.36 -8.22
N LYS A 150 0.34 10.22 -8.90
CA LYS A 150 0.61 10.18 -10.35
C LYS A 150 -0.34 9.21 -11.01
N SER A 151 -0.76 9.54 -12.24
CA SER A 151 -1.64 8.70 -13.04
C SER A 151 -0.83 7.72 -13.88
N PHE A 152 -1.21 6.42 -13.82
CA PHE A 152 -0.60 5.36 -14.62
C PHE A 152 -1.69 4.47 -15.20
N PRO A 153 -1.47 3.87 -16.39
CA PRO A 153 -2.34 2.85 -16.91
C PRO A 153 -2.28 1.60 -16.01
N THR A 154 -3.43 1.05 -15.70
CA THR A 154 -3.57 -0.21 -14.98
C THR A 154 -4.61 -1.09 -15.65
N THR A 155 -4.43 -2.40 -15.50
CA THR A 155 -5.40 -3.38 -15.99
C THR A 155 -6.42 -3.66 -14.90
N GLU A 156 -7.69 -3.62 -15.28
CA GLU A 156 -8.81 -3.98 -14.41
C GLU A 156 -9.70 -5.01 -15.10
N TYR A 157 -10.42 -5.79 -14.29
CA TYR A 157 -11.44 -6.71 -14.77
C TYR A 157 -12.82 -6.18 -14.43
N VAL A 158 -13.59 -5.82 -15.45
CA VAL A 158 -14.96 -5.36 -15.31
C VAL A 158 -15.87 -6.34 -16.01
N ASN A 159 -16.78 -6.97 -15.27
CA ASN A 159 -17.69 -8.02 -15.79
C ASN A 159 -16.94 -9.14 -16.53
N GLY A 160 -15.79 -9.59 -15.99
CA GLY A 160 -14.95 -10.63 -16.57
C GLY A 160 -14.11 -10.20 -17.77
N LYS A 161 -14.22 -8.96 -18.25
CA LYS A 161 -13.43 -8.42 -19.35
C LYS A 161 -12.23 -7.63 -18.84
N LYS A 162 -11.07 -7.89 -19.41
CA LYS A 162 -9.84 -7.16 -19.16
C LYS A 162 -9.89 -5.80 -19.87
N ILE A 163 -9.79 -4.71 -19.10
CA ILE A 163 -9.73 -3.35 -19.64
C ILE A 163 -8.51 -2.61 -19.09
N THR A 164 -8.00 -1.64 -19.83
CA THR A 164 -6.96 -0.73 -19.35
C THR A 164 -7.60 0.59 -18.99
N VAL A 165 -7.37 1.05 -17.76
CA VAL A 165 -7.87 2.33 -17.26
C VAL A 165 -6.72 3.16 -16.68
N GLN A 166 -6.88 4.48 -16.64
CA GLN A 166 -5.98 5.35 -15.91
C GLN A 166 -6.39 5.37 -14.44
N ALA A 167 -5.44 5.15 -13.53
CA ALA A 167 -5.67 5.23 -12.10
C ALA A 167 -4.58 6.07 -11.43
N ASN A 168 -4.96 6.78 -10.35
CA ASN A 168 -4.04 7.53 -9.54
C ASN A 168 -3.36 6.59 -8.53
N PHE A 169 -2.05 6.69 -8.44
CA PHE A 169 -1.22 5.96 -7.50
C PHE A 169 -0.46 6.94 -6.61
N ARG A 170 -0.19 6.55 -5.39
CA ARG A 170 0.55 7.35 -4.42
C ARG A 170 1.94 7.67 -4.96
N ASN A 171 2.32 8.95 -4.88
CA ASN A 171 3.64 9.44 -5.25
C ASN A 171 4.40 9.77 -3.97
N TYR A 172 5.43 8.99 -3.66
CA TYR A 172 6.20 9.13 -2.43
C TYR A 172 7.47 9.94 -2.63
N PRO A 173 7.89 10.73 -1.63
CA PRO A 173 9.16 11.48 -1.70
C PRO A 173 10.39 10.56 -1.72
N ASN A 174 10.29 9.38 -1.09
CA ASN A 174 11.36 8.39 -1.02
C ASN A 174 10.82 7.01 -0.60
N LEU A 175 11.68 5.98 -0.63
CA LEU A 175 11.29 4.61 -0.28
C LEU A 175 10.94 4.43 1.19
N THR A 176 11.54 5.20 2.11
CA THR A 176 11.19 5.13 3.53
C THR A 176 9.74 5.54 3.76
N ALA A 177 9.29 6.63 3.11
CA ALA A 177 7.90 7.06 3.18
C ALA A 177 6.94 6.02 2.58
N ALA A 178 7.33 5.39 1.46
CA ALA A 178 6.55 4.33 0.83
C ALA A 178 6.41 3.10 1.77
N ILE A 179 7.49 2.70 2.44
CA ILE A 179 7.49 1.55 3.36
C ILE A 179 6.66 1.86 4.61
N LEU A 180 6.84 3.02 5.23
CA LEU A 180 6.04 3.42 6.40
C LEU A 180 4.53 3.40 6.11
N ASP A 181 4.14 3.94 4.97
CA ASP A 181 2.73 3.98 4.57
C ASP A 181 2.18 2.59 4.22
N HIS A 182 3.00 1.76 3.57
CA HIS A 182 2.67 0.36 3.28
C HIS A 182 2.53 -0.46 4.56
N ASP A 183 3.45 -0.33 5.52
CA ASP A 183 3.40 -1.04 6.80
C ASP A 183 2.18 -0.64 7.62
N ALA A 184 1.83 0.65 7.63
CA ALA A 184 0.62 1.13 8.27
C ALA A 184 -0.65 0.52 7.62
N LEU A 185 -0.67 0.39 6.30
CA LEU A 185 -1.74 -0.26 5.56
C LEU A 185 -1.83 -1.76 5.90
N LEU A 186 -0.70 -2.47 5.93
CA LEU A 186 -0.66 -3.89 6.28
C LEU A 186 -1.13 -4.13 7.71
N LYS A 187 -0.65 -3.35 8.66
CA LYS A 187 -1.07 -3.43 10.06
C LYS A 187 -2.57 -3.17 10.24
N LYS A 188 -3.09 -2.16 9.57
CA LYS A 188 -4.51 -1.80 9.67
C LYS A 188 -5.43 -2.87 9.08
N SER A 189 -5.04 -3.48 7.96
CA SER A 189 -5.96 -4.27 7.14
C SER A 189 -5.70 -5.77 7.18
N TYR A 190 -4.45 -6.19 7.41
CA TYR A 190 -4.04 -7.59 7.24
C TYR A 190 -3.40 -8.21 8.50
N PHE A 191 -2.70 -7.44 9.33
CA PHE A 191 -2.06 -7.93 10.55
C PHE A 191 -2.77 -7.41 11.79
N LYS A 192 -3.58 -8.25 12.43
CA LYS A 192 -4.27 -7.90 13.69
C LYS A 192 -3.36 -8.01 14.92
N GLN A 193 -2.19 -8.61 14.76
CA GLN A 193 -1.20 -8.86 15.81
C GLN A 193 0.22 -8.69 15.24
N THR A 194 1.21 -8.60 16.12
CA THR A 194 2.62 -8.63 15.71
C THR A 194 2.96 -10.00 15.17
N VAL A 195 3.64 -10.05 14.03
CA VAL A 195 4.05 -11.27 13.35
C VAL A 195 5.58 -11.28 13.25
N THR A 196 6.20 -12.32 13.80
CA THR A 196 7.66 -12.46 13.88
C THR A 196 8.22 -13.56 12.97
N ASP A 197 7.36 -14.22 12.20
CA ASP A 197 7.72 -15.26 11.25
C ASP A 197 7.13 -14.94 9.87
N TYR A 198 7.98 -14.91 8.84
CA TYR A 198 7.58 -14.52 7.50
C TYR A 198 6.59 -15.50 6.84
N LYS A 199 6.62 -16.80 7.19
CA LYS A 199 5.67 -17.77 6.66
C LYS A 199 4.26 -17.52 7.21
N THR A 200 4.18 -17.19 8.49
CA THR A 200 2.92 -16.77 9.13
C THR A 200 2.43 -15.45 8.52
N ALA A 201 3.32 -14.47 8.33
CA ALA A 201 2.98 -13.21 7.69
C ALA A 201 2.44 -13.40 6.27
N ALA A 202 3.11 -14.20 5.45
CA ALA A 202 2.68 -14.51 4.08
C ALA A 202 1.29 -15.16 4.03
N LYS A 203 1.01 -16.12 4.93
CA LYS A 203 -0.29 -16.78 5.06
C LYS A 203 -1.39 -15.81 5.49
N LEU A 204 -1.11 -14.90 6.44
CA LEU A 204 -2.06 -13.88 6.88
C LEU A 204 -2.38 -12.89 5.75
N LEU A 205 -1.39 -12.46 4.97
CA LEU A 205 -1.63 -11.60 3.80
C LEU A 205 -2.59 -12.28 2.81
N GLN A 206 -2.39 -13.57 2.51
CA GLN A 206 -3.26 -14.31 1.61
C GLN A 206 -4.65 -14.51 2.21
N SER A 207 -4.76 -15.02 3.44
CA SER A 207 -6.05 -15.34 4.08
C SER A 207 -6.91 -14.10 4.35
N ASN A 208 -6.26 -12.96 4.61
CA ASN A 208 -6.95 -11.69 4.82
C ASN A 208 -7.19 -10.92 3.51
N GLY A 209 -6.90 -11.54 2.34
CA GLY A 209 -7.28 -11.03 1.05
C GLY A 209 -6.40 -9.88 0.52
N TYR A 210 -5.10 -9.86 0.85
CA TYR A 210 -4.16 -8.91 0.23
C TYR A 210 -4.09 -9.12 -1.28
N ALA A 211 -4.11 -10.37 -1.72
CA ALA A 211 -4.10 -10.76 -3.11
C ALA A 211 -5.21 -11.75 -3.43
N THR A 212 -5.72 -11.70 -4.66
CA THR A 212 -6.69 -12.68 -5.18
C THR A 212 -6.03 -13.98 -5.64
N ASP A 213 -4.71 -13.98 -5.82
CA ASP A 213 -3.94 -15.16 -6.22
C ASP A 213 -3.86 -16.17 -5.06
N PRO A 214 -4.43 -17.39 -5.19
CA PRO A 214 -4.40 -18.40 -4.14
C PRO A 214 -2.99 -18.93 -3.83
N LYS A 215 -2.00 -18.59 -4.66
CA LYS A 215 -0.59 -18.96 -4.47
C LYS A 215 0.26 -17.80 -3.95
N TYR A 216 -0.34 -16.69 -3.53
CA TYR A 216 0.40 -15.48 -3.16
C TYR A 216 1.35 -15.73 -1.98
N ALA A 217 0.89 -16.37 -0.90
CA ALA A 217 1.73 -16.74 0.22
C ALA A 217 2.94 -17.56 -0.22
N LYS A 218 2.72 -18.57 -1.07
CA LYS A 218 3.80 -19.41 -1.57
C LYS A 218 4.80 -18.66 -2.45
N LYS A 219 4.33 -17.68 -3.24
CA LYS A 219 5.22 -16.81 -4.01
C LYS A 219 6.11 -15.96 -3.08
N LEU A 220 5.54 -15.37 -2.02
CA LEU A 220 6.32 -14.63 -1.03
C LEU A 220 7.36 -15.53 -0.34
N GLU A 221 6.94 -16.70 0.17
CA GLU A 221 7.81 -17.67 0.82
C GLU A 221 8.97 -18.08 -0.10
N ASN A 222 8.68 -18.36 -1.36
CA ASN A 222 9.70 -18.76 -2.35
C ASN A 222 10.70 -17.63 -2.60
N VAL A 223 10.24 -16.39 -2.79
CA VAL A 223 11.13 -15.23 -2.97
C VAL A 223 12.00 -15.03 -1.75
N ILE A 224 11.42 -15.07 -0.55
CA ILE A 224 12.17 -14.89 0.70
C ILE A 224 13.23 -15.99 0.85
N ALA A 225 12.88 -17.23 0.60
CA ALA A 225 13.82 -18.36 0.73
C ALA A 225 14.91 -18.32 -0.36
N THR A 226 14.54 -18.06 -1.63
CA THR A 226 15.49 -18.03 -2.76
C THR A 226 16.57 -16.97 -2.58
N TYR A 227 16.20 -15.79 -2.07
CA TYR A 227 17.12 -14.66 -1.89
C TYR A 227 17.57 -14.46 -0.45
N ASN A 228 17.31 -15.44 0.45
CA ASN A 228 17.66 -15.39 1.88
C ASN A 228 17.25 -14.06 2.55
N LEU A 229 16.06 -13.54 2.22
CA LEU A 229 15.63 -12.22 2.69
C LEU A 229 15.35 -12.18 4.19
N ASN A 230 15.07 -13.32 4.84
CA ASN A 230 14.86 -13.40 6.29
C ASN A 230 16.10 -13.03 7.10
N GLN A 231 17.28 -12.97 6.50
CA GLN A 231 18.49 -12.42 7.14
C GLN A 231 18.33 -10.96 7.58
N TYR A 232 17.34 -10.23 7.02
CA TYR A 232 17.06 -8.83 7.35
C TYR A 232 16.03 -8.65 8.48
N ASP A 233 15.44 -9.73 9.00
CA ASP A 233 14.38 -9.70 10.01
C ASP A 233 14.92 -9.61 11.46
N THR A 234 16.17 -9.18 11.65
CA THR A 234 16.89 -9.08 12.94
C THR A 234 16.83 -7.69 13.54
#